data_6848dd89e421f6f812af82139abe8518
#
_entry.id   6848dd89e421f6f812af82139abe8518
#
_cell.length_a   1.000
_cell.length_b   1.000
_cell.length_c   1.000
_cell.angle_alpha   90.00
_cell.angle_beta   90.00
_cell.angle_gamma   90.00
#
_symmetry.space_group_name_H-M   'P 1'
#
loop_
_entity.id
_entity.type
_entity.pdbx_description
1 polymer ?
#
loop_
_entity_poly.entity_id
_entity_poly.type
_entity_poly.pdbx_seq_one_letter_code
_entity_poly.pdbx_strand_id
1 'polypeptide(L)'
;RTMEEIPELFASAVREAITGFGRGECFVERYLDKPRHVETQVLIDAKGNAIVVSTRDCSLQRRHQKLVEEAPAPFLTQGQIDQLYSSSKAIMKQAGYIGAGTCEFLIGSDGTISFLEVNTRLQVEHPVSEEVTGLDLVREQFRIADGKLINPVDPVIRGHSIEFRINGEDPGKGF
;
A
#
# COMPACT_ATOMS: atom_id res chain seq x y z
N ARG A 1 -22.50 8.42 7.74
CA ARG A 1 -22.47 6.97 8.05
C ARG A 1 -23.81 6.30 7.80
N THR A 2 -24.83 7.10 7.49
CA THR A 2 -26.16 6.61 7.10
C THR A 2 -26.41 6.96 5.64
N MET A 3 -27.42 6.33 5.03
CA MET A 3 -27.77 6.59 3.63
C MET A 3 -28.28 8.03 3.42
N GLU A 4 -28.93 8.59 4.43
CA GLU A 4 -29.48 9.94 4.43
C GLU A 4 -28.41 11.03 4.39
N GLU A 5 -27.22 10.76 4.95
CA GLU A 5 -26.10 11.70 4.97
C GLU A 5 -25.36 11.76 3.62
N ILE A 6 -25.50 10.75 2.75
CA ILE A 6 -24.74 10.66 1.51
C ILE A 6 -24.87 11.90 0.62
N PRO A 7 -26.07 12.43 0.33
CA PRO A 7 -26.19 13.58 -0.58
C PRO A 7 -25.43 14.81 -0.11
N GLU A 8 -25.50 15.12 1.19
CA GLU A 8 -24.83 16.29 1.76
C GLU A 8 -23.31 16.10 1.79
N LEU A 9 -22.84 14.94 2.26
CA LEU A 9 -21.41 14.62 2.33
C LEU A 9 -20.77 14.53 0.93
N PHE A 10 -21.50 13.98 -0.05
CA PHE A 10 -21.04 13.94 -1.43
C PHE A 10 -20.88 15.35 -2.01
N ALA A 11 -21.89 16.22 -1.81
CA ALA A 11 -21.81 17.61 -2.24
C ALA A 11 -20.66 18.38 -1.56
N SER A 12 -20.36 18.08 -0.29
CA SER A 12 -19.20 18.64 0.40
C SER A 12 -17.89 18.16 -0.22
N ALA A 13 -17.75 16.85 -0.44
CA ALA A 13 -16.55 16.28 -1.07
C ALA A 13 -16.29 16.86 -2.46
N VAL A 14 -17.34 17.03 -3.27
CA VAL A 14 -17.22 17.67 -4.60
C VAL A 14 -16.68 19.10 -4.50
N ARG A 15 -17.21 19.92 -3.56
CA ARG A 15 -16.72 21.29 -3.34
C ARG A 15 -15.26 21.32 -2.92
N GLU A 16 -14.87 20.41 -2.01
CA GLU A 16 -13.49 20.30 -1.54
C GLU A 16 -12.56 19.86 -2.67
N ALA A 17 -12.98 18.89 -3.48
CA ALA A 17 -12.22 18.42 -4.64
C ALA A 17 -12.00 19.53 -5.68
N ILE A 18 -13.04 20.32 -5.98
CA ILE A 18 -12.93 21.47 -6.89
C ILE A 18 -11.93 22.51 -6.32
N THR A 19 -12.00 22.78 -5.03
CA THR A 19 -11.13 23.77 -4.38
C THR A 19 -9.67 23.31 -4.34
N GLY A 20 -9.45 22.02 -4.03
CA GLY A 20 -8.09 21.48 -3.87
C GLY A 20 -7.42 21.04 -5.18
N PHE A 21 -8.21 20.52 -6.13
CA PHE A 21 -7.69 19.87 -7.35
C PHE A 21 -8.19 20.48 -8.65
N GLY A 22 -9.11 21.46 -8.60
CA GLY A 22 -9.74 22.06 -9.76
C GLY A 22 -10.76 21.17 -10.47
N ARG A 23 -11.07 19.97 -9.94
CA ARG A 23 -11.96 18.95 -10.52
C ARG A 23 -12.84 18.37 -9.42
N GLY A 24 -14.09 18.11 -9.76
CA GLY A 24 -15.11 17.67 -8.78
C GLY A 24 -15.53 16.20 -8.93
N GLU A 25 -14.78 15.39 -9.66
CA GLU A 25 -15.11 13.96 -9.80
C GLU A 25 -14.88 13.25 -8.46
N CYS A 26 -15.97 12.76 -7.91
CA CYS A 26 -16.00 11.97 -6.68
C CYS A 26 -16.83 10.70 -6.91
N PHE A 27 -16.56 9.67 -6.15
CA PHE A 27 -17.36 8.46 -6.12
C PHE A 27 -17.56 7.99 -4.68
N VAL A 28 -18.54 7.14 -4.47
CA VAL A 28 -18.89 6.60 -3.15
C VAL A 28 -18.41 5.17 -3.05
N GLU A 29 -17.64 4.89 -2.00
CA GLU A 29 -17.15 3.54 -1.71
C GLU A 29 -17.79 2.98 -0.44
N ARG A 30 -17.77 1.66 -0.31
CA ARG A 30 -18.18 0.99 0.92
C ARG A 30 -17.24 1.36 2.05
N TYR A 31 -17.78 1.88 3.14
CA TYR A 31 -17.03 2.12 4.36
C TYR A 31 -16.79 0.79 5.11
N LEU A 32 -15.54 0.57 5.53
CA LEU A 32 -15.17 -0.56 6.40
C LEU A 32 -14.90 -0.02 7.81
N ASP A 33 -15.52 -0.67 8.81
CA ASP A 33 -15.27 -0.28 10.19
C ASP A 33 -14.00 -0.95 10.71
N LYS A 34 -13.07 -0.12 11.21
CA LYS A 34 -11.78 -0.53 11.80
C LYS A 34 -11.03 -1.61 10.98
N PRO A 35 -10.85 -1.44 9.68
CA PRO A 35 -10.11 -2.39 8.89
C PRO A 35 -8.63 -2.33 9.24
N ARG A 36 -7.91 -3.44 8.98
CA ARG A 36 -6.46 -3.41 8.90
C ARG A 36 -6.04 -2.83 7.56
N HIS A 37 -5.01 -2.00 7.57
CA HIS A 37 -4.37 -1.49 6.37
C HIS A 37 -3.15 -2.37 6.06
N VAL A 38 -3.29 -3.23 5.09
CA VAL A 38 -2.24 -4.15 4.66
C VAL A 38 -1.86 -3.84 3.22
N GLU A 39 -0.57 -3.87 2.94
CA GLU A 39 -0.06 -3.58 1.62
C GLU A 39 0.96 -4.62 1.16
N THR A 40 1.23 -4.65 -0.14
CA THR A 40 2.23 -5.51 -0.76
C THR A 40 3.25 -4.67 -1.51
N GLN A 41 4.53 -4.93 -1.27
CA GLN A 41 5.62 -4.35 -2.06
C GLN A 41 5.82 -5.17 -3.33
N VAL A 42 5.68 -4.55 -4.48
CA VAL A 42 5.83 -5.21 -5.78
C VAL A 42 7.02 -4.67 -6.54
N LEU A 43 7.74 -5.55 -7.24
CA LEU A 43 8.67 -5.21 -8.30
C LEU A 43 8.20 -5.86 -9.60
N ILE A 44 8.28 -5.14 -10.71
CA ILE A 44 7.91 -5.65 -12.02
C ILE A 44 8.85 -5.09 -13.10
N ASP A 45 9.34 -5.94 -13.99
CA ASP A 45 10.23 -5.56 -15.09
C ASP A 45 9.51 -5.37 -16.42
N ALA A 46 10.23 -4.92 -17.42
CA ALA A 46 9.70 -4.64 -18.77
C ALA A 46 9.20 -5.88 -19.53
N LYS A 47 9.48 -7.09 -19.04
CA LYS A 47 8.94 -8.35 -19.60
C LYS A 47 7.69 -8.81 -18.86
N GLY A 48 7.24 -8.08 -17.84
CA GLY A 48 6.10 -8.45 -17.01
C GLY A 48 6.41 -9.52 -15.97
N ASN A 49 7.69 -9.82 -15.69
CA ASN A 49 8.03 -10.60 -14.52
C ASN A 49 7.71 -9.78 -13.28
N ALA A 50 6.85 -10.29 -12.42
CA ALA A 50 6.38 -9.60 -11.22
C ALA A 50 6.64 -10.47 -9.99
N ILE A 51 7.22 -9.86 -8.96
CA ILE A 51 7.36 -10.46 -7.63
C ILE A 51 6.68 -9.59 -6.58
N VAL A 52 6.17 -10.24 -5.53
CA VAL A 52 5.81 -9.57 -4.28
C VAL A 52 6.95 -9.76 -3.30
N VAL A 53 7.56 -8.67 -2.88
CA VAL A 53 8.73 -8.68 -1.99
C VAL A 53 8.30 -9.04 -0.57
N SER A 54 7.27 -8.38 -0.05
CA SER A 54 6.65 -8.71 1.24
C SER A 54 5.27 -8.07 1.36
N THR A 55 4.55 -8.47 2.42
CA THR A 55 3.43 -7.70 2.96
C THR A 55 3.93 -6.74 4.03
N ARG A 56 3.20 -5.63 4.23
CA ARG A 56 3.35 -4.74 5.38
C ARG A 56 2.00 -4.47 6.04
N ASP A 57 1.98 -4.35 7.35
CA ASP A 57 0.84 -3.80 8.09
C ASP A 57 1.13 -2.34 8.43
N CYS A 58 0.25 -1.46 8.00
CA CYS A 58 0.33 -0.01 8.19
C CYS A 58 -0.90 0.52 8.93
N SER A 59 -1.51 -0.29 9.78
CA SER A 59 -2.75 0.06 10.48
C SER A 59 -2.55 1.12 11.57
N LEU A 60 -1.33 1.24 12.12
CA LEU A 60 -1.02 2.25 13.14
C LEU A 60 -0.80 3.62 12.51
N GLN A 61 -1.86 4.41 12.50
CA GLN A 61 -1.92 5.70 11.84
C GLN A 61 -2.44 6.80 12.78
N ARG A 62 -2.04 8.04 12.52
CA ARG A 62 -2.62 9.24 13.11
C ARG A 62 -3.14 10.15 12.01
N ARG A 63 -4.43 10.46 12.02
CA ARG A 63 -5.07 11.29 10.98
C ARG A 63 -4.78 10.79 9.55
N HIS A 64 -4.89 9.48 9.35
CA HIS A 64 -4.58 8.77 8.08
C HIS A 64 -3.11 8.83 7.64
N GLN A 65 -2.19 9.26 8.50
CA GLN A 65 -0.75 9.19 8.27
C GLN A 65 -0.17 7.97 8.98
N LYS A 66 0.52 7.12 8.22
CA LYS A 66 1.24 5.97 8.74
C LYS A 66 2.30 6.42 9.77
N LEU A 67 2.38 5.75 10.92
CA LEU A 67 3.34 6.05 11.99
C LEU A 67 4.24 4.88 12.34
N VAL A 68 3.70 3.67 12.24
CA VAL A 68 4.43 2.43 12.49
C VAL A 68 4.04 1.45 11.40
N GLU A 69 5.02 0.87 10.78
CA GLU A 69 4.88 -0.13 9.73
C GLU A 69 5.68 -1.38 10.10
N GLU A 70 5.11 -2.55 9.85
CA GLU A 70 5.79 -3.81 10.12
C GLU A 70 5.70 -4.80 8.95
N ALA A 71 6.76 -5.56 8.77
CA ALA A 71 6.86 -6.62 7.76
C ALA A 71 7.42 -7.92 8.35
N PRO A 72 6.88 -9.09 7.90
CA PRO A 72 5.65 -9.22 7.14
C PRO A 72 4.43 -8.81 7.96
N ALA A 73 3.31 -8.47 7.33
CA ALA A 73 2.07 -8.17 8.04
C ALA A 73 1.65 -9.36 8.91
N PRO A 74 1.49 -9.18 10.24
CA PRO A 74 1.19 -10.26 11.15
C PRO A 74 -0.26 -10.77 10.99
N PHE A 75 -0.54 -11.96 11.53
CA PHE A 75 -1.89 -12.53 11.62
C PHE A 75 -2.64 -12.67 10.29
N LEU A 76 -1.95 -12.75 9.17
CA LEU A 76 -2.54 -13.13 7.89
C LEU A 76 -2.60 -14.65 7.78
N THR A 77 -3.73 -15.17 7.31
CA THR A 77 -3.82 -16.57 6.91
C THR A 77 -3.08 -16.78 5.59
N GLN A 78 -2.65 -18.01 5.31
CA GLN A 78 -2.01 -18.34 4.03
C GLN A 78 -2.90 -17.97 2.84
N GLY A 79 -4.21 -18.23 2.93
CA GLY A 79 -5.16 -17.86 1.88
C GLY A 79 -5.21 -16.34 1.62
N GLN A 80 -5.12 -15.51 2.67
CA GLN A 80 -5.04 -14.07 2.52
C GLN A 80 -3.72 -13.62 1.87
N ILE A 81 -2.59 -14.22 2.25
CA ILE A 81 -1.30 -13.95 1.63
C ILE A 81 -1.35 -14.30 0.14
N ASP A 82 -1.85 -15.46 -0.22
CA ASP A 82 -1.96 -15.92 -1.60
C ASP A 82 -2.86 -14.99 -2.43
N GLN A 83 -3.98 -14.55 -1.86
CA GLN A 83 -4.88 -13.59 -2.49
C GLN A 83 -4.22 -12.23 -2.70
N LEU A 84 -3.56 -11.67 -1.67
CA LEU A 84 -2.83 -10.41 -1.76
C LEU A 84 -1.75 -10.46 -2.84
N TYR A 85 -0.95 -11.53 -2.87
CA TYR A 85 0.14 -11.70 -3.83
C TYR A 85 -0.37 -11.84 -5.26
N SER A 86 -1.36 -12.70 -5.47
CA SER A 86 -1.93 -12.91 -6.82
C SER A 86 -2.64 -11.65 -7.34
N SER A 87 -3.42 -10.97 -6.50
CA SER A 87 -4.10 -9.73 -6.87
C SER A 87 -3.12 -8.63 -7.23
N SER A 88 -2.08 -8.43 -6.43
CA SER A 88 -1.08 -7.39 -6.69
C SER A 88 -0.31 -7.62 -7.98
N LYS A 89 0.12 -8.86 -8.23
CA LYS A 89 0.76 -9.20 -9.51
C LYS A 89 -0.17 -9.00 -10.70
N ALA A 90 -1.45 -9.36 -10.57
CA ALA A 90 -2.44 -9.19 -11.64
C ALA A 90 -2.70 -7.69 -11.92
N ILE A 91 -2.92 -6.88 -10.90
CA ILE A 91 -3.14 -5.43 -11.01
C ILE A 91 -1.97 -4.76 -11.74
N MET A 92 -0.74 -4.99 -11.26
CA MET A 92 0.45 -4.36 -11.83
C MET A 92 0.73 -4.80 -13.27
N LYS A 93 0.52 -6.09 -13.58
CA LYS A 93 0.68 -6.60 -14.95
C LYS A 93 -0.38 -6.02 -15.89
N GLN A 94 -1.63 -5.95 -15.46
CA GLN A 94 -2.72 -5.42 -16.30
C GLN A 94 -2.55 -3.93 -16.56
N ALA A 95 -1.99 -3.19 -15.60
CA ALA A 95 -1.65 -1.78 -15.77
C ALA A 95 -0.43 -1.55 -16.68
N GLY A 96 0.31 -2.59 -17.06
CA GLY A 96 1.57 -2.46 -17.80
C GLY A 96 2.64 -1.71 -17.02
N TYR A 97 2.57 -1.77 -15.68
CA TYR A 97 3.49 -1.02 -14.81
C TYR A 97 4.89 -1.63 -14.85
N ILE A 98 5.92 -0.79 -14.75
CA ILE A 98 7.34 -1.19 -14.70
C ILE A 98 7.99 -0.42 -13.55
N GLY A 99 8.66 -1.12 -12.64
CA GLY A 99 9.35 -0.53 -11.50
C GLY A 99 8.93 -1.10 -10.15
N ALA A 100 9.20 -0.34 -9.08
CA ALA A 100 8.73 -0.64 -7.74
C ALA A 100 7.41 0.08 -7.47
N GLY A 101 6.44 -0.63 -6.92
CA GLY A 101 5.15 -0.06 -6.55
C GLY A 101 4.54 -0.81 -5.38
N THR A 102 3.49 -0.26 -4.82
CA THR A 102 2.78 -0.83 -3.67
C THR A 102 1.31 -0.92 -3.98
N CYS A 103 0.71 -2.10 -3.76
CA CYS A 103 -0.73 -2.26 -3.77
C CYS A 103 -1.24 -2.24 -2.33
N GLU A 104 -2.17 -1.35 -2.03
CA GLU A 104 -2.76 -1.17 -0.71
C GLU A 104 -4.14 -1.81 -0.63
N PHE A 105 -4.43 -2.45 0.49
CA PHE A 105 -5.67 -3.17 0.75
C PHE A 105 -6.19 -2.88 2.15
N LEU A 106 -7.50 -2.96 2.31
CA LEU A 106 -8.16 -2.96 3.61
C LEU A 106 -8.69 -4.37 3.90
N ILE A 107 -8.36 -4.90 5.07
CA ILE A 107 -8.86 -6.20 5.53
C ILE A 107 -9.87 -5.96 6.64
N GLY A 108 -11.12 -6.29 6.35
CA GLY A 108 -12.21 -6.19 7.31
C GLY A 108 -12.09 -7.18 8.46
N SER A 109 -12.84 -6.96 9.54
CA SER A 109 -12.90 -7.88 10.69
C SER A 109 -13.48 -9.26 10.33
N ASP A 110 -14.21 -9.33 9.23
CA ASP A 110 -14.74 -10.56 8.64
C ASP A 110 -13.71 -11.29 7.74
N GLY A 111 -12.50 -10.75 7.62
CA GLY A 111 -11.43 -11.28 6.77
C GLY A 111 -11.52 -10.89 5.29
N THR A 112 -12.55 -10.14 4.88
CA THR A 112 -12.70 -9.67 3.50
C THR A 112 -11.57 -8.73 3.13
N ILE A 113 -10.93 -8.98 1.99
CA ILE A 113 -9.88 -8.13 1.43
C ILE A 113 -10.49 -7.21 0.38
N SER A 114 -10.36 -5.91 0.58
CA SER A 114 -10.78 -4.88 -0.36
C SER A 114 -9.57 -4.12 -0.90
N PHE A 115 -9.45 -4.00 -2.22
CA PHE A 115 -8.43 -3.17 -2.83
C PHE A 115 -8.69 -1.70 -2.52
N LEU A 116 -7.64 -0.95 -2.18
CA LEU A 116 -7.71 0.48 -1.90
C LEU A 116 -7.10 1.29 -3.05
N GLU A 117 -5.79 1.19 -3.23
CA GLU A 117 -5.08 1.95 -4.26
C GLU A 117 -3.74 1.32 -4.64
N VAL A 118 -3.13 1.86 -5.69
CA VAL A 118 -1.73 1.58 -6.07
C VAL A 118 -0.90 2.84 -5.95
N ASN A 119 0.22 2.74 -5.25
CA ASN A 119 1.24 3.77 -5.28
C ASN A 119 2.35 3.36 -6.26
N THR A 120 2.44 4.10 -7.39
CA THR A 120 3.39 3.84 -8.47
C THR A 120 4.78 4.42 -8.18
N ARG A 121 5.28 4.16 -6.99
CA ARG A 121 6.56 4.63 -6.47
C ARG A 121 6.99 3.81 -5.26
N LEU A 122 8.25 3.93 -4.89
CA LEU A 122 8.73 3.48 -3.60
C LEU A 122 8.18 4.38 -2.48
N GLN A 123 7.82 3.80 -1.37
CA GLN A 123 7.26 4.50 -0.21
C GLN A 123 8.29 4.59 0.93
N VAL A 124 8.01 5.43 1.93
CA VAL A 124 8.90 5.63 3.09
C VAL A 124 9.17 4.31 3.79
N GLU A 125 8.15 3.48 3.95
CA GLU A 125 8.13 2.20 4.67
C GLU A 125 8.80 1.03 3.92
N HIS A 126 9.48 1.27 2.80
CA HIS A 126 10.18 0.20 2.07
C HIS A 126 11.28 -0.51 2.87
N PRO A 127 11.97 0.14 3.83
CA PRO A 127 13.07 -0.49 4.56
C PRO A 127 12.66 -1.76 5.31
N VAL A 128 11.43 -1.82 5.87
CA VAL A 128 10.99 -3.05 6.54
C VAL A 128 10.90 -4.25 5.61
N SER A 129 10.57 -4.01 4.33
CA SER A 129 10.55 -5.07 3.29
C SER A 129 11.97 -5.49 2.90
N GLU A 130 12.91 -4.56 2.85
CA GLU A 130 14.32 -4.83 2.58
C GLU A 130 14.94 -5.67 3.70
N GLU A 131 14.70 -5.31 4.96
CA GLU A 131 15.23 -6.01 6.12
C GLU A 131 14.80 -7.48 6.18
N VAL A 132 13.54 -7.79 5.88
CA VAL A 132 13.04 -9.17 5.95
C VAL A 132 13.38 -10.02 4.72
N THR A 133 13.88 -9.42 3.64
CA THR A 133 14.17 -10.13 2.39
C THR A 133 15.65 -10.06 1.97
N GLY A 134 16.36 -9.04 2.44
CA GLY A 134 17.73 -8.74 2.01
C GLY A 134 17.83 -8.14 0.61
N LEU A 135 16.69 -7.72 0.01
CA LEU A 135 16.66 -7.02 -1.27
C LEU A 135 16.83 -5.52 -1.06
N ASP A 136 17.66 -4.88 -1.86
CA ASP A 136 17.77 -3.42 -1.96
C ASP A 136 16.81 -2.94 -3.06
N LEU A 137 15.66 -2.42 -2.66
CA LEU A 137 14.59 -2.01 -3.57
C LEU A 137 14.96 -0.80 -4.42
N VAL A 138 15.74 0.11 -3.87
CA VAL A 138 16.25 1.29 -4.61
C VAL A 138 17.18 0.83 -5.73
N ARG A 139 18.10 -0.08 -5.42
CA ARG A 139 18.98 -0.69 -6.40
C ARG A 139 18.20 -1.45 -7.47
N GLU A 140 17.21 -2.23 -7.09
CA GLU A 140 16.38 -2.96 -8.06
C GLU A 140 15.59 -2.02 -8.97
N GLN A 141 15.11 -0.88 -8.49
CA GLN A 141 14.49 0.14 -9.37
C GLN A 141 15.46 0.62 -10.46
N PHE A 142 16.72 0.94 -10.10
CA PHE A 142 17.73 1.35 -11.08
C PHE A 142 18.03 0.23 -12.06
N ARG A 143 18.14 -1.01 -11.60
CA ARG A 143 18.36 -2.18 -12.46
C ARG A 143 17.22 -2.38 -13.45
N ILE A 144 15.97 -2.26 -13.00
CA ILE A 144 14.78 -2.38 -13.86
C ILE A 144 14.77 -1.24 -14.89
N ALA A 145 15.06 0.00 -14.47
CA ALA A 145 15.14 1.15 -15.36
C ALA A 145 16.24 1.00 -16.42
N ASP A 146 17.35 0.32 -16.09
CA ASP A 146 18.44 -0.05 -17.01
C ASP A 146 18.09 -1.30 -17.88
N GLY A 147 16.84 -1.74 -17.87
CA GLY A 147 16.35 -2.86 -18.68
C GLY A 147 16.74 -4.25 -18.17
N LYS A 148 17.25 -4.38 -16.94
CA LYS A 148 17.55 -5.69 -16.35
C LYS A 148 16.26 -6.38 -15.94
N LEU A 149 16.27 -7.71 -16.09
CA LEU A 149 15.15 -8.54 -15.68
C LEU A 149 15.32 -8.96 -14.21
N ILE A 150 14.19 -9.07 -13.50
CA ILE A 150 14.14 -9.63 -12.15
C ILE A 150 14.00 -11.15 -12.20
N ASN A 151 14.46 -11.82 -11.15
CA ASN A 151 14.11 -13.22 -10.94
C ASN A 151 12.63 -13.32 -10.58
N PRO A 152 11.79 -14.05 -11.34
CA PRO A 152 10.34 -14.09 -11.12
C PRO A 152 9.89 -14.96 -9.93
N VAL A 153 10.75 -15.15 -8.96
CA VAL A 153 10.49 -15.92 -7.74
C VAL A 153 10.37 -14.96 -6.56
N ASP A 154 9.26 -15.00 -5.85
CA ASP A 154 9.07 -14.19 -4.65
C ASP A 154 10.14 -14.52 -3.61
N PRO A 155 10.74 -13.53 -2.95
CA PRO A 155 11.82 -13.77 -2.00
C PRO A 155 11.33 -14.48 -0.75
N VAL A 156 12.23 -15.18 -0.11
CA VAL A 156 11.97 -15.82 1.19
C VAL A 156 12.02 -14.77 2.28
N ILE A 157 10.94 -14.67 3.05
CA ILE A 157 10.86 -13.80 4.22
C ILE A 157 11.67 -14.42 5.37
N ARG A 158 12.50 -13.58 6.01
CA ARG A 158 13.32 -13.97 7.16
C ARG A 158 13.17 -12.96 8.28
N GLY A 159 12.70 -13.43 9.43
CA GLY A 159 12.52 -12.57 10.59
C GLY A 159 11.32 -11.64 10.48
N HIS A 160 11.43 -10.51 11.16
CA HIS A 160 10.39 -9.50 11.28
C HIS A 160 11.06 -8.12 11.44
N SER A 161 10.51 -7.08 10.87
CA SER A 161 11.03 -5.71 10.94
C SER A 161 9.91 -4.73 11.24
N ILE A 162 10.24 -3.69 12.01
CA ILE A 162 9.30 -2.61 12.35
C ILE A 162 10.00 -1.28 12.09
N GLU A 163 9.30 -0.37 11.41
CA GLU A 163 9.70 1.01 11.20
C GLU A 163 8.83 1.94 12.05
N PHE A 164 9.45 2.98 12.59
CA PHE A 164 8.78 4.05 13.31
C PHE A 164 9.08 5.38 12.65
N ARG A 165 8.05 6.14 12.32
CA ARG A 165 8.21 7.52 11.83
C ARG A 165 8.34 8.47 13.00
N ILE A 166 9.52 9.07 13.14
CA ILE A 166 9.78 10.06 14.18
C ILE A 166 9.53 11.45 13.61
N ASN A 167 8.50 12.12 14.11
CA ASN A 167 8.15 13.48 13.69
C ASN A 167 8.65 14.50 14.74
N GLY A 168 9.42 15.49 14.26
CA GLY A 168 9.84 16.62 15.10
C GLY A 168 8.75 17.68 15.18
N GLU A 169 7.73 17.45 16.01
CA GLU A 169 6.57 18.33 16.19
C GLU A 169 6.65 19.05 17.55
N ASP A 170 6.14 20.29 17.61
CA ASP A 170 6.02 21.06 18.86
C ASP A 170 4.55 21.09 19.33
N PRO A 171 4.17 20.26 20.31
CA PRO A 171 2.80 20.26 20.81
C PRO A 171 2.34 21.60 21.40
N GLY A 172 3.28 22.40 21.91
CA GLY A 172 3.00 23.72 22.45
C GLY A 172 2.57 24.75 21.39
N LYS A 173 2.84 24.45 20.12
CA LYS A 173 2.44 25.27 18.97
C LYS A 173 1.31 24.64 18.14
N GLY A 174 0.70 23.56 18.64
CA GLY A 174 -0.43 22.90 17.99
C GLY A 174 -0.04 21.90 16.91
N PHE A 175 1.17 21.35 17.00
CA PHE A 175 1.80 20.41 16.05
C PHE A 175 2.20 21.01 14.70
#